data_2357bfdc27cba7a9bb1f0133783e9557
#
_entry.id   2357bfdc27cba7a9bb1f0133783e9557
#
_cell.length_a   1.000
_cell.length_b   1.000
_cell.length_c   1.000
_cell.angle_alpha   90.00
_cell.angle_beta   90.00
_cell.angle_gamma   90.00
#
_symmetry.space_group_name_H-M   'P 1'
#
loop_
_entity.id
_entity.type
_entity.pdbx_description
1 polymer ?
#
loop_
_entity_poly.entity_id
_entity_poly.type
_entity_poly.pdbx_seq_one_letter_code
_entity_poly.pdbx_strand_id
1 'polypeptide(L)'
;MKKVISLAFAALLSFGGFTAQAQSLSPSTKWHWDKGTIVVETPTRPAGQQDVIGLKAEKIQTVRVAFVGLGMRGPGAVNRFCHIPGVQIVALCDYEEARAEACQGYLRKAGLPPADIYSGEEGYVELCKRPDIDLVYVATDWDHHFPVAKCALQNGKHTAIEVPSAMNLEQCWELINLSEQTRKHCMILENCCYDYYELNALQMTQAGVFGEVLRAEGAYIHNLDDFWDYYWKNPNDDPEKLGWRMKYNRDNRGDVYATHGLGPVAQCLNIHRGDRFTTLVAMDTKSVHGREYVERKTGKPCTDFRNGDHTTTLMRTADGKVVEIQHNVMNPQPYNRLFKLTGTKGYATKYPSEAIALDKSQLSASGVQPQVDNLSSHGFLPEAEYAALMKKYESPIIKKYGELGREMGHGGMDFMMDARMVYCLQNGLPLDMDVYDLAEWCCLAELGSLSMDNNCAAVAFPDFTRGHWNDVKGYKHAYAAPEDEAAVEAAAIAYTAAVKDNVQKFNLWTLYDNLKKADAKNKAKAQKAYNNAVKKANTAIGKATAQK
;
A
#
# COMPACT_ATOMS: atom_id res chain seq x y z
N MET A 1 55.65 28.89 38.99
CA MET A 1 55.28 27.55 39.44
C MET A 1 53.79 27.47 39.57
N LYS A 2 53.13 26.80 38.64
CA LYS A 2 51.85 26.06 38.70
C LYS A 2 51.52 25.66 37.27
N LYS A 3 51.70 24.39 36.98
CA LYS A 3 51.31 23.78 35.72
C LYS A 3 49.78 23.68 35.66
N VAL A 4 49.18 24.18 34.59
CA VAL A 4 47.78 23.93 34.22
C VAL A 4 47.81 22.87 33.14
N ILE A 5 47.25 21.71 33.45
CA ILE A 5 47.05 20.58 32.51
C ILE A 5 45.71 20.83 31.82
N SER A 6 45.76 21.13 30.52
CA SER A 6 44.55 21.14 29.68
C SER A 6 44.26 19.71 29.23
N LEU A 7 43.15 19.15 29.71
CA LEU A 7 42.56 17.94 29.11
C LEU A 7 41.79 18.36 27.87
N ALA A 8 42.31 17.94 26.70
CA ALA A 8 41.54 17.98 25.46
C ALA A 8 40.69 16.72 25.40
N PHE A 9 39.36 16.87 25.46
CA PHE A 9 38.41 15.83 25.12
C PHE A 9 38.34 15.76 23.60
N ALA A 10 38.99 14.74 23.01
CA ALA A 10 38.78 14.35 21.63
C ALA A 10 37.50 13.50 21.57
N ALA A 11 36.41 14.08 21.12
CA ALA A 11 35.22 13.33 20.74
C ALA A 11 35.53 12.61 19.42
N LEU A 12 35.82 11.32 19.50
CA LEU A 12 35.79 10.44 18.34
C LEU A 12 34.33 10.24 17.93
N LEU A 13 33.89 10.99 16.93
CA LEU A 13 32.73 10.63 16.14
C LEU A 13 33.14 9.44 15.26
N SER A 14 32.91 8.24 15.76
CA SER A 14 32.91 7.05 14.94
C SER A 14 31.69 7.13 14.01
N PHE A 15 31.89 7.55 12.76
CA PHE A 15 31.00 7.21 11.68
C PHE A 15 31.07 5.68 11.51
N GLY A 16 30.17 5.00 12.21
CA GLY A 16 29.90 3.61 11.95
C GLY A 16 29.27 3.50 10.57
N GLY A 17 30.07 3.11 9.59
CA GLY A 17 29.53 2.68 8.32
C GLY A 17 28.52 1.58 8.61
N PHE A 18 27.26 1.79 8.25
CA PHE A 18 26.26 0.74 8.22
C PHE A 18 26.69 -0.23 7.12
N THR A 19 27.48 -1.23 7.48
CA THR A 19 27.55 -2.44 6.69
C THR A 19 26.17 -3.07 6.80
N ALA A 20 25.43 -3.07 5.70
CA ALA A 20 24.17 -3.79 5.59
C ALA A 20 24.47 -5.28 5.80
N GLN A 21 24.41 -5.72 7.05
CA GLN A 21 24.38 -7.13 7.38
C GLN A 21 22.99 -7.63 6.97
N ALA A 22 22.96 -8.62 6.10
CA ALA A 22 21.72 -9.33 5.77
C ALA A 22 21.02 -9.72 7.07
N GLN A 23 19.89 -9.06 7.36
CA GLN A 23 19.16 -9.30 8.59
C GLN A 23 18.15 -10.41 8.36
N SER A 24 18.39 -11.55 8.95
CA SER A 24 17.40 -12.64 9.00
C SER A 24 16.23 -12.35 9.95
N LEU A 25 16.38 -11.40 10.87
CA LEU A 25 15.33 -10.89 11.75
C LEU A 25 15.71 -9.51 12.25
N SER A 26 14.70 -8.68 12.53
CA SER A 26 14.91 -7.45 13.29
C SER A 26 15.54 -7.79 14.66
N PRO A 27 16.57 -7.07 15.12
CA PRO A 27 17.22 -7.34 16.40
C PRO A 27 16.27 -7.30 17.61
N SER A 28 15.14 -6.62 17.49
CA SER A 28 14.13 -6.50 18.54
C SER A 28 13.08 -7.62 18.52
N THR A 29 13.00 -8.41 17.44
CA THR A 29 12.04 -9.51 17.32
C THR A 29 12.44 -10.66 18.24
N LYS A 30 11.61 -10.90 19.27
CA LYS A 30 11.80 -12.01 20.20
C LYS A 30 11.09 -13.25 19.71
N TRP A 31 11.77 -14.38 19.77
CA TRP A 31 11.20 -15.66 19.43
C TRP A 31 11.84 -16.79 20.25
N HIS A 32 11.16 -17.91 20.35
CA HIS A 32 11.64 -19.11 21.06
C HIS A 32 11.04 -20.38 20.44
N TRP A 33 11.62 -21.52 20.77
CA TRP A 33 11.07 -22.82 20.38
C TRP A 33 10.01 -23.29 21.38
N ASP A 34 8.84 -23.70 20.87
CA ASP A 34 7.85 -24.46 21.63
C ASP A 34 7.41 -25.69 20.84
N LYS A 35 7.72 -26.91 21.36
CA LYS A 35 7.31 -28.20 20.79
C LYS A 35 7.57 -28.35 19.28
N GLY A 36 8.69 -27.85 18.79
CA GLY A 36 9.07 -27.93 17.38
C GLY A 36 8.49 -26.83 16.49
N THR A 37 7.82 -25.86 17.07
CA THR A 37 7.36 -24.63 16.41
C THR A 37 8.18 -23.44 16.90
N ILE A 38 8.56 -22.56 16.00
CA ILE A 38 9.15 -21.26 16.33
C ILE A 38 8.02 -20.30 16.67
N VAL A 39 7.99 -19.79 17.90
CA VAL A 39 6.98 -18.85 18.37
C VAL A 39 7.58 -17.45 18.33
N VAL A 40 7.01 -16.57 17.51
CA VAL A 40 7.34 -15.14 17.48
C VAL A 40 6.43 -14.44 18.48
N GLU A 41 7.04 -13.70 19.41
CA GLU A 41 6.31 -13.05 20.50
C GLU A 41 5.47 -11.87 20.01
N THR A 42 4.23 -11.79 20.52
CA THR A 42 3.38 -10.61 20.34
C THR A 42 3.72 -9.58 21.42
N PRO A 43 4.24 -8.38 21.07
CA PRO A 43 4.52 -7.36 22.05
C PRO A 43 3.26 -6.86 22.77
N THR A 44 3.34 -6.63 24.06
CA THR A 44 2.24 -6.05 24.84
C THR A 44 1.88 -4.66 24.30
N ARG A 45 0.57 -4.36 24.22
CA ARG A 45 0.10 -3.01 23.84
C ARG A 45 0.59 -1.98 24.85
N PRO A 46 1.19 -0.87 24.41
CA PRO A 46 1.58 0.22 25.30
C PRO A 46 0.39 0.76 26.11
N ALA A 47 0.63 1.14 27.34
CA ALA A 47 -0.42 1.65 28.24
C ALA A 47 -1.14 2.86 27.65
N GLY A 48 -2.46 2.88 27.73
CA GLY A 48 -3.30 3.97 27.22
C GLY A 48 -3.61 3.92 25.73
N GLN A 49 -3.04 2.94 24.99
CA GLN A 49 -3.38 2.74 23.59
C GLN A 49 -4.58 1.78 23.46
N GLN A 50 -5.34 1.96 22.38
CA GLN A 50 -6.48 1.14 22.01
C GLN A 50 -6.30 0.68 20.56
N ASP A 51 -6.85 -0.49 20.22
CA ASP A 51 -6.85 -0.97 18.85
C ASP A 51 -7.51 0.01 17.89
N VAL A 52 -7.22 -0.15 16.60
CA VAL A 52 -7.74 0.67 15.50
C VAL A 52 -8.55 -0.15 14.49
N ILE A 53 -8.99 -1.35 14.87
CA ILE A 53 -9.89 -2.14 14.03
C ILE A 53 -11.19 -1.38 13.84
N GLY A 54 -11.55 -1.12 12.57
CA GLY A 54 -12.74 -0.35 12.26
C GLY A 54 -12.68 1.12 12.72
N LEU A 55 -11.47 1.68 12.86
CA LEU A 55 -11.27 3.07 13.24
C LEU A 55 -12.09 4.02 12.36
N LYS A 56 -12.88 4.85 13.00
CA LYS A 56 -13.55 6.00 12.38
C LYS A 56 -12.79 7.27 12.78
N ALA A 57 -12.33 8.02 11.79
CA ALA A 57 -11.75 9.34 12.01
C ALA A 57 -12.81 10.44 11.88
N GLU A 58 -12.46 11.67 12.23
CA GLU A 58 -13.30 12.82 11.94
C GLU A 58 -13.48 12.98 10.42
N LYS A 59 -14.68 13.42 10.00
CA LYS A 59 -14.96 13.70 8.59
C LYS A 59 -14.06 14.82 8.08
N ILE A 60 -13.35 14.58 6.99
CA ILE A 60 -12.46 15.55 6.35
C ILE A 60 -13.10 15.98 5.02
N GLN A 61 -13.90 17.03 5.04
CA GLN A 61 -14.63 17.48 3.86
C GLN A 61 -13.72 17.75 2.65
N THR A 62 -12.55 18.35 2.89
CA THR A 62 -11.51 18.56 1.87
C THR A 62 -10.24 17.87 2.34
N VAL A 63 -9.85 16.79 1.67
CA VAL A 63 -8.65 16.03 2.01
C VAL A 63 -7.41 16.75 1.46
N ARG A 64 -6.61 17.33 2.37
CA ARG A 64 -5.36 18.00 2.03
C ARG A 64 -4.24 16.99 2.04
N VAL A 65 -3.73 16.66 0.85
CA VAL A 65 -2.77 15.59 0.66
C VAL A 65 -1.39 16.13 0.31
N ALA A 66 -0.37 15.50 0.90
CA ALA A 66 1.01 15.67 0.53
C ALA A 66 1.57 14.35 -0.02
N PHE A 67 2.35 14.42 -1.09
CA PHE A 67 3.00 13.26 -1.69
C PHE A 67 4.50 13.27 -1.37
N VAL A 68 5.03 12.13 -0.95
CA VAL A 68 6.45 11.92 -0.68
C VAL A 68 6.93 10.73 -1.51
N GLY A 69 7.93 10.96 -2.36
CA GLY A 69 8.42 10.01 -3.35
C GLY A 69 7.71 10.16 -4.70
N LEU A 70 8.40 10.79 -5.66
CA LEU A 70 7.86 11.13 -6.98
C LEU A 70 8.74 10.52 -8.10
N GLY A 71 9.22 9.30 -7.83
CA GLY A 71 9.96 8.49 -8.80
C GLY A 71 9.05 7.79 -9.80
N MET A 72 8.80 6.49 -9.61
CA MET A 72 8.02 5.67 -10.54
C MET A 72 6.50 5.74 -10.27
N ARG A 73 6.07 5.47 -9.03
CA ARG A 73 4.64 5.36 -8.66
C ARG A 73 4.00 6.71 -8.34
N GLY A 74 4.74 7.58 -7.65
CA GLY A 74 4.25 8.85 -7.15
C GLY A 74 3.62 9.77 -8.19
N PRO A 75 4.24 10.01 -9.38
CA PRO A 75 3.65 10.84 -10.42
C PRO A 75 2.27 10.37 -10.88
N GLY A 76 2.09 9.04 -11.02
CA GLY A 76 0.80 8.45 -11.35
C GLY A 76 -0.24 8.72 -10.26
N ALA A 77 0.13 8.61 -8.98
CA ALA A 77 -0.75 8.92 -7.86
C ALA A 77 -1.14 10.41 -7.83
N VAL A 78 -0.19 11.33 -8.00
CA VAL A 78 -0.49 12.77 -8.12
C VAL A 78 -1.50 13.02 -9.23
N ASN A 79 -1.30 12.41 -10.41
CA ASN A 79 -2.25 12.55 -11.52
C ASN A 79 -3.65 12.04 -11.16
N ARG A 80 -3.77 10.85 -10.54
CA ARG A 80 -5.07 10.30 -10.14
C ARG A 80 -5.81 11.19 -9.15
N PHE A 81 -5.11 11.70 -8.14
CA PHE A 81 -5.69 12.59 -7.13
C PHE A 81 -6.17 13.93 -7.69
N CYS A 82 -5.60 14.40 -8.81
CA CYS A 82 -6.12 15.57 -9.53
C CYS A 82 -7.55 15.37 -10.06
N HIS A 83 -8.03 14.14 -10.14
CA HIS A 83 -9.36 13.77 -10.66
C HIS A 83 -10.36 13.36 -9.56
N ILE A 84 -9.95 13.35 -8.28
CA ILE A 84 -10.82 12.99 -7.16
C ILE A 84 -11.41 14.28 -6.55
N PRO A 85 -12.75 14.47 -6.55
CA PRO A 85 -13.38 15.66 -5.98
C PRO A 85 -13.10 15.82 -4.48
N GLY A 86 -12.93 17.08 -4.05
CA GLY A 86 -12.69 17.40 -2.65
C GLY A 86 -11.26 17.13 -2.18
N VAL A 87 -10.33 16.89 -3.09
CA VAL A 87 -8.91 16.78 -2.79
C VAL A 87 -8.19 18.11 -3.04
N GLN A 88 -7.25 18.44 -2.17
CA GLN A 88 -6.30 19.51 -2.37
C GLN A 88 -4.88 18.95 -2.21
N ILE A 89 -4.10 18.94 -3.29
CA ILE A 89 -2.69 18.60 -3.25
C ILE A 89 -1.93 19.83 -2.73
N VAL A 90 -1.40 19.76 -1.51
CA VAL A 90 -0.80 20.92 -0.84
C VAL A 90 0.73 20.89 -0.85
N ALA A 91 1.34 19.72 -0.98
CA ALA A 91 2.79 19.59 -1.02
C ALA A 91 3.23 18.39 -1.87
N LEU A 92 4.38 18.55 -2.53
CA LEU A 92 5.07 17.55 -3.32
C LEU A 92 6.51 17.46 -2.82
N CYS A 93 6.97 16.27 -2.48
CA CYS A 93 8.30 16.02 -1.94
C CYS A 93 8.99 14.86 -2.65
N ASP A 94 10.22 15.09 -3.08
CA ASP A 94 11.12 14.04 -3.56
C ASP A 94 12.56 14.40 -3.17
N TYR A 95 13.43 13.41 -3.09
CA TYR A 95 14.86 13.64 -2.91
C TYR A 95 15.40 14.60 -3.99
N GLU A 96 14.97 14.40 -5.23
CA GLU A 96 15.29 15.26 -6.37
C GLU A 96 14.18 16.30 -6.61
N GLU A 97 14.45 17.59 -6.36
CA GLU A 97 13.49 18.69 -6.56
C GLU A 97 12.85 18.66 -7.96
N ALA A 98 13.62 18.30 -8.99
CA ALA A 98 13.15 18.25 -10.36
C ALA A 98 11.94 17.30 -10.56
N ARG A 99 11.85 16.21 -9.80
CA ARG A 99 10.72 15.29 -9.87
C ARG A 99 9.45 15.91 -9.28
N ALA A 100 9.59 16.61 -8.16
CA ALA A 100 8.48 17.32 -7.55
C ALA A 100 7.99 18.46 -8.46
N GLU A 101 8.90 19.21 -9.08
CA GLU A 101 8.55 20.24 -10.08
C GLU A 101 7.86 19.65 -11.31
N ALA A 102 8.28 18.50 -11.80
CA ALA A 102 7.64 17.85 -12.93
C ALA A 102 6.16 17.49 -12.62
N CYS A 103 5.86 17.09 -11.39
CA CYS A 103 4.50 16.76 -10.98
C CYS A 103 3.55 17.97 -10.93
N GLN A 104 4.07 19.20 -10.82
CA GLN A 104 3.27 20.42 -10.97
C GLN A 104 2.53 20.48 -12.31
N GLY A 105 3.06 19.81 -13.34
CA GLY A 105 2.42 19.71 -14.64
C GLY A 105 1.03 19.07 -14.60
N TYR A 106 0.81 18.06 -13.74
CA TYR A 106 -0.49 17.41 -13.55
C TYR A 106 -1.51 18.37 -12.91
N LEU A 107 -1.09 19.10 -11.86
CA LEU A 107 -1.94 20.07 -11.19
C LEU A 107 -2.36 21.19 -12.16
N ARG A 108 -1.40 21.71 -12.93
CA ARG A 108 -1.65 22.74 -13.95
C ARG A 108 -2.65 22.26 -14.99
N LYS A 109 -2.45 21.06 -15.54
CA LYS A 109 -3.34 20.45 -16.53
C LYS A 109 -4.76 20.26 -15.99
N ALA A 110 -4.89 19.91 -14.71
CA ALA A 110 -6.17 19.74 -14.03
C ALA A 110 -6.83 21.06 -13.60
N GLY A 111 -6.15 22.21 -13.74
CA GLY A 111 -6.62 23.52 -13.27
C GLY A 111 -6.58 23.70 -11.76
N LEU A 112 -5.75 22.90 -11.06
CA LEU A 112 -5.55 22.96 -9.61
C LEU A 112 -4.42 23.95 -9.27
N PRO A 113 -4.35 24.48 -8.02
CA PRO A 113 -3.29 25.40 -7.63
C PRO A 113 -1.92 24.71 -7.58
N PRO A 114 -0.82 25.45 -7.73
CA PRO A 114 0.51 24.93 -7.46
C PRO A 114 0.63 24.44 -6.02
N ALA A 115 1.30 23.29 -5.83
CA ALA A 115 1.65 22.76 -4.52
C ALA A 115 3.03 23.27 -4.07
N ASP A 116 3.28 23.29 -2.77
CA ASP A 116 4.59 23.61 -2.24
C ASP A 116 5.57 22.46 -2.49
N ILE A 117 6.82 22.80 -2.81
CA ILE A 117 7.87 21.83 -3.13
C ILE A 117 8.79 21.65 -1.92
N TYR A 118 9.06 20.40 -1.59
CA TYR A 118 10.05 19.97 -0.62
C TYR A 118 11.05 19.04 -1.30
N SER A 119 12.32 19.11 -0.90
CA SER A 119 13.36 18.27 -1.51
C SER A 119 14.50 17.92 -0.55
N GLY A 120 15.35 16.97 -0.97
CA GLY A 120 16.46 16.46 -0.18
C GLY A 120 16.06 15.36 0.78
N GLU A 121 17.05 14.80 1.47
CA GLU A 121 16.90 13.63 2.36
C GLU A 121 15.88 13.87 3.48
N GLU A 122 15.80 15.07 4.02
CA GLU A 122 14.94 15.43 5.15
C GLU A 122 13.74 16.31 4.76
N GLY A 123 13.49 16.49 3.45
CA GLY A 123 12.39 17.33 2.98
C GLY A 123 11.03 16.92 3.53
N TYR A 124 10.80 15.62 3.70
CA TYR A 124 9.57 15.07 4.27
C TYR A 124 9.38 15.42 5.76
N VAL A 125 10.46 15.66 6.52
CA VAL A 125 10.38 16.02 7.94
C VAL A 125 9.71 17.37 8.11
N GLU A 126 10.13 18.36 7.34
CA GLU A 126 9.52 19.69 7.36
C GLU A 126 8.09 19.68 6.81
N LEU A 127 7.84 18.88 5.77
CA LEU A 127 6.51 18.66 5.23
C LEU A 127 5.55 18.11 6.29
N CYS A 128 5.94 17.09 7.05
CA CYS A 128 5.09 16.47 8.06
C CYS A 128 4.70 17.41 9.21
N LYS A 129 5.49 18.45 9.50
CA LYS A 129 5.19 19.44 10.54
C LYS A 129 4.06 20.40 10.16
N ARG A 130 3.66 20.47 8.90
CA ARG A 130 2.63 21.40 8.43
C ARG A 130 1.25 21.06 9.02
N PRO A 131 0.54 22.05 9.59
CA PRO A 131 -0.80 21.82 10.16
C PRO A 131 -1.89 21.68 9.09
N ASP A 132 -1.62 22.07 7.84
CA ASP A 132 -2.56 22.06 6.72
C ASP A 132 -2.42 20.79 5.85
N ILE A 133 -1.89 19.71 6.39
CA ILE A 133 -1.85 18.38 5.76
C ILE A 133 -2.69 17.41 6.59
N ASP A 134 -3.60 16.71 5.93
CA ASP A 134 -4.44 15.66 6.54
C ASP A 134 -3.88 14.27 6.25
N LEU A 135 -3.39 14.06 5.03
CA LEU A 135 -2.91 12.78 4.51
C LEU A 135 -1.51 12.92 3.91
N VAL A 136 -0.60 12.04 4.30
CA VAL A 136 0.69 11.85 3.62
C VAL A 136 0.63 10.56 2.81
N TYR A 137 0.77 10.69 1.49
CA TYR A 137 0.87 9.58 0.55
C TYR A 137 2.35 9.26 0.30
N VAL A 138 2.78 8.06 0.67
CA VAL A 138 4.18 7.63 0.66
C VAL A 138 4.41 6.69 -0.50
N ALA A 139 5.25 7.10 -1.47
CA ALA A 139 5.60 6.32 -2.66
C ALA A 139 7.11 6.39 -2.96
N THR A 140 7.91 6.38 -1.91
CA THR A 140 9.37 6.37 -1.94
C THR A 140 9.92 5.01 -2.40
N ASP A 141 11.21 4.78 -2.29
CA ASP A 141 11.78 3.43 -2.25
C ASP A 141 11.42 2.71 -0.93
N TRP A 142 11.67 1.40 -0.88
CA TRP A 142 11.27 0.57 0.25
C TRP A 142 11.97 0.96 1.57
N ASP A 143 13.22 1.41 1.49
CA ASP A 143 13.98 1.81 2.69
C ASP A 143 13.38 3.07 3.36
N HIS A 144 12.69 3.92 2.58
CA HIS A 144 12.10 5.18 3.06
C HIS A 144 10.59 5.12 3.32
N HIS A 145 9.89 4.02 3.02
CA HIS A 145 8.47 3.87 3.33
C HIS A 145 8.20 4.08 4.82
N PHE A 146 8.89 3.33 5.67
CA PHE A 146 8.71 3.37 7.12
C PHE A 146 9.13 4.71 7.76
N PRO A 147 10.33 5.28 7.50
CA PRO A 147 10.72 6.56 8.10
C PRO A 147 9.75 7.70 7.81
N VAL A 148 9.26 7.80 6.56
CA VAL A 148 8.29 8.83 6.16
C VAL A 148 6.95 8.61 6.85
N ALA A 149 6.43 7.38 6.84
CA ALA A 149 5.17 7.03 7.49
C ALA A 149 5.20 7.28 9.00
N LYS A 150 6.30 6.87 9.66
CA LYS A 150 6.56 7.15 11.07
C LYS A 150 6.50 8.64 11.36
N CYS A 151 7.22 9.45 10.59
CA CYS A 151 7.25 10.89 10.74
C CYS A 151 5.85 11.50 10.58
N ALA A 152 5.08 11.06 9.58
CA ALA A 152 3.71 11.53 9.34
C ALA A 152 2.77 11.19 10.50
N LEU A 153 2.76 9.94 10.98
CA LEU A 153 1.94 9.51 12.12
C LEU A 153 2.30 10.27 13.40
N GLN A 154 3.59 10.44 13.71
CA GLN A 154 4.07 11.21 14.86
C GLN A 154 3.62 12.68 14.84
N ASN A 155 3.42 13.24 13.65
CA ASN A 155 2.88 14.59 13.45
C ASN A 155 1.35 14.60 13.29
N GLY A 156 0.66 13.52 13.63
CA GLY A 156 -0.81 13.44 13.64
C GLY A 156 -1.46 13.42 12.26
N LYS A 157 -0.76 12.92 11.23
CA LYS A 157 -1.28 12.80 9.86
C LYS A 157 -1.81 11.39 9.62
N HIS A 158 -2.88 11.26 8.84
CA HIS A 158 -3.21 9.99 8.19
C HIS A 158 -2.13 9.63 7.19
N THR A 159 -1.88 8.34 7.00
CA THR A 159 -0.78 7.88 6.16
C THR A 159 -1.26 6.76 5.25
N ALA A 160 -0.88 6.83 3.98
CA ALA A 160 -1.09 5.79 3.00
C ALA A 160 0.25 5.45 2.35
N ILE A 161 0.63 4.17 2.33
CA ILE A 161 2.00 3.74 2.05
C ILE A 161 1.99 2.70 0.93
N GLU A 162 2.76 2.94 -0.14
CA GLU A 162 2.97 1.96 -1.21
C GLU A 162 3.55 0.65 -0.69
N VAL A 163 3.36 -0.39 -1.44
CA VAL A 163 3.74 -1.77 -1.09
C VAL A 163 5.20 -2.10 -1.40
N PRO A 164 5.86 -2.89 -0.54
CA PRO A 164 5.49 -3.25 0.82
C PRO A 164 5.69 -2.06 1.78
N SER A 165 4.74 -1.85 2.67
CA SER A 165 4.73 -0.67 3.54
C SER A 165 5.69 -0.76 4.73
N ALA A 166 6.11 -1.98 5.07
CA ALA A 166 7.10 -2.28 6.09
C ALA A 166 7.99 -3.42 5.62
N MET A 167 9.24 -3.42 6.06
CA MET A 167 10.26 -4.36 5.60
C MET A 167 10.59 -5.45 6.64
N ASN A 168 10.13 -5.29 7.87
CA ASN A 168 10.36 -6.22 8.98
C ASN A 168 9.31 -6.05 10.08
N LEU A 169 9.28 -7.00 11.02
CA LEU A 169 8.32 -7.02 12.12
C LEU A 169 8.44 -5.82 13.07
N GLU A 170 9.63 -5.29 13.29
CA GLU A 170 9.82 -4.11 14.13
C GLU A 170 9.09 -2.90 13.55
N GLN A 171 9.25 -2.66 12.25
CA GLN A 171 8.54 -1.59 11.54
C GLN A 171 7.02 -1.81 11.57
N CYS A 172 6.56 -3.06 11.39
CA CYS A 172 5.15 -3.39 11.52
C CYS A 172 4.59 -3.01 12.90
N TRP A 173 5.26 -3.41 13.97
CA TRP A 173 4.83 -3.11 15.33
C TRP A 173 4.90 -1.62 15.65
N GLU A 174 5.89 -0.91 15.14
CA GLU A 174 6.00 0.54 15.37
C GLU A 174 4.87 1.30 14.66
N LEU A 175 4.54 0.94 13.41
CA LEU A 175 3.39 1.52 12.70
C LEU A 175 2.06 1.23 13.41
N ILE A 176 1.86 0.00 13.92
CA ILE A 176 0.70 -0.35 14.72
C ILE A 176 0.63 0.55 15.97
N ASN A 177 1.70 0.61 16.74
CA ASN A 177 1.73 1.42 17.97
C ASN A 177 1.46 2.90 17.69
N LEU A 178 2.03 3.46 16.62
CA LEU A 178 1.80 4.84 16.23
C LEU A 178 0.36 5.10 15.78
N SER A 179 -0.23 4.21 15.00
CA SER A 179 -1.64 4.32 14.60
C SER A 179 -2.57 4.22 15.80
N GLU A 180 -2.34 3.26 16.72
CA GLU A 180 -3.09 3.10 17.97
C GLU A 180 -2.94 4.34 18.89
N GLN A 181 -1.72 4.91 18.99
CA GLN A 181 -1.43 6.09 19.82
C GLN A 181 -2.07 7.36 19.28
N THR A 182 -1.93 7.60 17.98
CA THR A 182 -2.34 8.87 17.35
C THR A 182 -3.79 8.84 16.88
N ARG A 183 -4.41 7.67 16.85
CA ARG A 183 -5.76 7.45 16.28
C ARG A 183 -5.84 7.93 14.83
N LYS A 184 -4.75 7.75 14.06
CA LYS A 184 -4.69 8.08 12.64
C LYS A 184 -4.65 6.81 11.80
N HIS A 185 -5.32 6.85 10.67
CA HIS A 185 -5.24 5.76 9.69
C HIS A 185 -3.80 5.58 9.19
N CYS A 186 -3.38 4.34 9.11
CA CYS A 186 -2.15 3.91 8.45
C CYS A 186 -2.54 2.80 7.47
N MET A 187 -2.70 3.16 6.20
CA MET A 187 -3.22 2.28 5.15
C MET A 187 -2.09 1.76 4.28
N ILE A 188 -2.09 0.47 4.00
CA ILE A 188 -1.29 -0.09 2.91
C ILE A 188 -2.00 0.14 1.57
N LEU A 189 -1.26 0.54 0.55
CA LEU A 189 -1.79 0.80 -0.79
C LEU A 189 -1.74 -0.46 -1.67
N GLU A 190 -2.43 -1.51 -1.20
CA GLU A 190 -2.54 -2.77 -1.94
C GLU A 190 -3.62 -2.69 -3.01
N ASN A 191 -3.24 -2.26 -4.19
CA ASN A 191 -4.14 -2.00 -5.31
C ASN A 191 -4.85 -3.26 -5.84
N CYS A 192 -4.25 -4.45 -5.67
CA CYS A 192 -4.85 -5.70 -6.14
C CYS A 192 -6.15 -6.05 -5.42
N CYS A 193 -6.39 -5.51 -4.20
CA CYS A 193 -7.68 -5.60 -3.53
C CYS A 193 -8.81 -4.87 -4.29
N TYR A 194 -8.47 -3.99 -5.22
CA TYR A 194 -9.42 -3.19 -6.01
C TYR A 194 -9.48 -3.59 -7.48
N ASP A 195 -8.90 -4.73 -7.86
CA ASP A 195 -9.09 -5.28 -9.19
C ASP A 195 -10.53 -5.78 -9.38
N TYR A 196 -11.04 -5.68 -10.57
CA TYR A 196 -12.46 -5.99 -10.90
C TYR A 196 -12.85 -7.40 -10.49
N TYR A 197 -12.01 -8.38 -10.79
CA TYR A 197 -12.30 -9.77 -10.44
C TYR A 197 -12.28 -9.98 -8.92
N GLU A 198 -11.26 -9.48 -8.25
CA GLU A 198 -11.08 -9.61 -6.80
C GLU A 198 -12.20 -8.92 -6.01
N LEU A 199 -12.61 -7.70 -6.42
CA LEU A 199 -13.75 -7.02 -5.82
C LEU A 199 -15.06 -7.80 -5.97
N ASN A 200 -15.32 -8.37 -7.14
CA ASN A 200 -16.52 -9.15 -7.38
C ASN A 200 -16.47 -10.51 -6.67
N ALA A 201 -15.31 -11.17 -6.63
CA ALA A 201 -15.11 -12.39 -5.86
C ALA A 201 -15.31 -12.17 -4.36
N LEU A 202 -14.87 -11.03 -3.83
CA LEU A 202 -15.14 -10.63 -2.45
C LEU A 202 -16.63 -10.46 -2.17
N GLN A 203 -17.38 -9.78 -3.07
CA GLN A 203 -18.84 -9.66 -2.93
C GLN A 203 -19.54 -11.03 -2.96
N MET A 204 -19.11 -11.92 -3.85
CA MET A 204 -19.61 -13.29 -3.91
C MET A 204 -19.30 -14.10 -2.65
N THR A 205 -18.09 -13.95 -2.11
CA THR A 205 -17.69 -14.61 -0.87
C THR A 205 -18.54 -14.14 0.31
N GLN A 206 -18.73 -12.83 0.44
CA GLN A 206 -19.56 -12.24 1.50
C GLN A 206 -21.05 -12.65 1.39
N ALA A 207 -21.52 -12.86 0.16
CA ALA A 207 -22.87 -13.35 -0.10
C ALA A 207 -23.01 -14.88 0.07
N GLY A 208 -21.93 -15.60 0.41
CA GLY A 208 -21.94 -17.05 0.62
C GLY A 208 -22.03 -17.88 -0.69
N VAL A 209 -21.75 -17.29 -1.84
CA VAL A 209 -21.82 -17.97 -3.15
C VAL A 209 -20.89 -19.18 -3.20
N PHE A 210 -19.71 -19.08 -2.61
CA PHE A 210 -18.74 -20.19 -2.54
C PHE A 210 -18.94 -21.12 -1.34
N GLY A 211 -19.96 -20.85 -0.49
CA GLY A 211 -20.11 -21.51 0.80
C GLY A 211 -19.02 -21.07 1.77
N GLU A 212 -18.55 -21.96 2.64
CA GLU A 212 -17.40 -21.72 3.49
C GLU A 212 -16.12 -21.88 2.65
N VAL A 213 -15.30 -20.82 2.59
CA VAL A 213 -14.01 -20.87 1.90
C VAL A 213 -12.99 -21.55 2.80
N LEU A 214 -12.43 -22.67 2.35
CA LEU A 214 -11.51 -23.50 3.14
C LEU A 214 -10.06 -23.33 2.72
N ARG A 215 -9.82 -22.95 1.44
CA ARG A 215 -8.48 -22.76 0.90
C ARG A 215 -8.45 -21.54 -0.03
N ALA A 216 -7.34 -20.80 0.04
CA ALA A 216 -7.04 -19.73 -0.90
C ALA A 216 -5.60 -19.84 -1.42
N GLU A 217 -5.36 -19.33 -2.62
CA GLU A 217 -4.04 -19.24 -3.24
C GLU A 217 -3.82 -17.84 -3.80
N GLY A 218 -2.66 -17.27 -3.50
CA GLY A 218 -2.23 -16.00 -4.05
C GLY A 218 -0.77 -16.06 -4.49
N ALA A 219 -0.33 -15.11 -5.30
CA ALA A 219 1.06 -15.05 -5.74
C ALA A 219 1.49 -13.64 -6.16
N TYR A 220 2.79 -13.44 -6.20
CA TYR A 220 3.42 -12.45 -7.04
C TYR A 220 4.47 -13.12 -7.92
N ILE A 221 4.03 -13.56 -9.09
CA ILE A 221 4.87 -14.14 -10.13
C ILE A 221 4.97 -13.12 -11.26
N HIS A 222 6.13 -12.49 -11.39
CA HIS A 222 6.33 -11.39 -12.33
C HIS A 222 7.80 -11.35 -12.75
N ASN A 223 8.11 -11.85 -13.94
CA ASN A 223 9.47 -11.70 -14.46
C ASN A 223 9.84 -10.22 -14.55
N LEU A 224 10.85 -9.80 -13.81
CA LEU A 224 11.32 -8.42 -13.74
C LEU A 224 12.59 -8.17 -14.58
N ASP A 225 12.97 -9.07 -15.47
CA ASP A 225 14.21 -8.93 -16.26
C ASP A 225 14.30 -7.58 -17.00
N ASP A 226 13.20 -7.13 -17.61
CA ASP A 226 13.13 -5.84 -18.30
C ASP A 226 13.13 -4.63 -17.34
N PHE A 227 12.89 -4.87 -16.04
CA PHE A 227 12.80 -3.83 -15.03
C PHE A 227 14.04 -3.72 -14.15
N TRP A 228 14.87 -4.78 -14.06
CA TRP A 228 16.04 -4.75 -13.20
C TRP A 228 17.00 -3.62 -13.55
N ASP A 229 17.19 -3.31 -14.82
CA ASP A 229 18.02 -2.20 -15.27
C ASP A 229 17.48 -0.85 -14.83
N TYR A 230 16.16 -0.70 -14.76
CA TYR A 230 15.53 0.50 -14.21
C TYR A 230 15.82 0.66 -12.71
N TYR A 231 15.80 -0.43 -11.96
CA TYR A 231 16.13 -0.43 -10.54
C TYR A 231 17.64 -0.42 -10.27
N TRP A 232 18.46 -0.70 -11.28
CA TRP A 232 19.91 -0.70 -11.20
C TRP A 232 20.45 0.69 -11.49
N LYS A 233 20.58 1.52 -10.47
CA LYS A 233 21.04 2.91 -10.62
C LYS A 233 22.54 3.08 -10.41
N ASN A 234 23.34 2.10 -10.79
CA ASN A 234 24.77 2.18 -10.65
C ASN A 234 25.45 2.38 -12.00
N PRO A 235 25.99 3.58 -12.32
CA PRO A 235 26.64 3.85 -13.59
C PRO A 235 27.96 3.05 -13.79
N ASN A 236 28.51 2.43 -12.74
CA ASN A 236 29.79 1.72 -12.77
C ASN A 236 29.65 0.22 -12.56
N ASP A 237 28.44 -0.34 -12.60
CA ASP A 237 28.16 -1.77 -12.37
C ASP A 237 28.81 -2.33 -11.08
N ASP A 238 28.86 -1.51 -10.03
CA ASP A 238 29.40 -1.88 -8.74
C ASP A 238 28.35 -2.67 -7.94
N PRO A 239 28.58 -3.95 -7.58
CA PRO A 239 27.62 -4.77 -6.87
C PRO A 239 27.22 -4.22 -5.50
N GLU A 240 28.06 -3.39 -4.89
CA GLU A 240 27.74 -2.72 -3.62
C GLU A 240 26.71 -1.56 -3.80
N LYS A 241 26.48 -1.14 -5.04
CA LYS A 241 25.56 -0.06 -5.39
C LYS A 241 24.36 -0.55 -6.18
N LEU A 242 23.92 -1.77 -5.98
CA LEU A 242 22.70 -2.30 -6.59
C LEU A 242 21.52 -1.36 -6.37
N GLY A 243 20.60 -1.30 -7.35
CA GLY A 243 19.31 -0.65 -7.13
C GLY A 243 18.60 -1.25 -5.91
N TRP A 244 17.91 -0.42 -5.14
CA TRP A 244 17.30 -0.78 -3.86
C TRP A 244 16.49 -2.10 -3.92
N ARG A 245 15.74 -2.34 -4.99
CA ARG A 245 14.92 -3.56 -5.12
C ARG A 245 15.74 -4.81 -5.35
N MET A 246 16.79 -4.73 -6.19
CA MET A 246 17.70 -5.84 -6.43
C MET A 246 18.51 -6.16 -5.16
N LYS A 247 19.05 -5.12 -4.50
CA LYS A 247 19.74 -5.25 -3.22
C LYS A 247 18.87 -5.95 -2.18
N TYR A 248 17.59 -5.56 -2.07
CA TYR A 248 16.66 -6.19 -1.13
C TYR A 248 16.43 -7.68 -1.45
N ASN A 249 16.28 -8.05 -2.72
CA ASN A 249 16.18 -9.46 -3.13
C ASN A 249 17.49 -10.23 -2.91
N ARG A 250 18.66 -9.58 -3.07
CA ARG A 250 19.95 -10.21 -2.76
C ARG A 250 20.09 -10.50 -1.26
N ASP A 251 19.77 -9.52 -0.43
CA ASP A 251 20.08 -9.52 1.00
C ASP A 251 19.03 -10.27 1.84
N ASN A 252 17.82 -10.45 1.34
CA ASN A 252 16.71 -11.11 2.05
C ASN A 252 16.34 -12.43 1.39
N ARG A 253 15.66 -13.29 2.16
CA ARG A 253 15.18 -14.61 1.73
C ARG A 253 13.68 -14.69 1.97
N GLY A 254 12.94 -15.28 1.05
CA GLY A 254 11.53 -15.54 1.22
C GLY A 254 10.63 -14.72 0.30
N ASP A 255 9.37 -14.64 0.67
CA ASP A 255 8.36 -13.89 -0.05
C ASP A 255 8.47 -12.38 0.26
N VAL A 256 9.39 -11.73 -0.43
CA VAL A 256 9.72 -10.31 -0.20
C VAL A 256 8.68 -9.34 -0.78
N TYR A 257 7.65 -9.86 -1.45
CA TYR A 257 6.58 -9.04 -2.04
C TYR A 257 5.24 -9.78 -2.06
N ALA A 258 4.81 -10.27 -0.89
CA ALA A 258 3.62 -11.11 -0.71
C ALA A 258 2.29 -10.38 -0.94
N THR A 259 2.26 -9.06 -0.78
CA THR A 259 1.04 -8.29 -0.57
C THR A 259 0.02 -8.41 -1.68
N HIS A 260 0.46 -8.42 -2.95
CA HIS A 260 -0.42 -8.57 -4.11
C HIS A 260 -1.16 -9.90 -4.18
N GLY A 261 -0.53 -10.97 -3.70
CA GLY A 261 -1.18 -12.29 -3.62
C GLY A 261 -1.99 -12.44 -2.35
N LEU A 262 -1.49 -11.95 -1.22
CA LEU A 262 -2.08 -12.18 0.09
C LEU A 262 -3.27 -11.26 0.38
N GLY A 263 -3.16 -9.96 0.07
CA GLY A 263 -4.19 -8.97 0.42
C GLY A 263 -5.59 -9.36 -0.02
N PRO A 264 -5.83 -9.60 -1.33
CA PRO A 264 -7.16 -9.94 -1.83
C PRO A 264 -7.74 -11.23 -1.21
N VAL A 265 -6.93 -12.26 -1.02
CA VAL A 265 -7.41 -13.52 -0.42
C VAL A 265 -7.63 -13.38 1.09
N ALA A 266 -6.83 -12.59 1.80
CA ALA A 266 -7.00 -12.32 3.22
C ALA A 266 -8.34 -11.62 3.52
N GLN A 267 -8.76 -10.68 2.67
CA GLN A 267 -10.08 -10.05 2.76
C GLN A 267 -11.21 -11.07 2.59
N CYS A 268 -11.10 -11.96 1.61
CA CYS A 268 -12.09 -13.03 1.40
C CYS A 268 -12.17 -14.02 2.58
N LEU A 269 -11.08 -14.20 3.31
CA LEU A 269 -11.00 -15.10 4.47
C LEU A 269 -11.35 -14.41 5.80
N ASN A 270 -11.69 -13.13 5.78
CA ASN A 270 -12.02 -12.33 6.97
C ASN A 270 -10.85 -12.22 7.98
N ILE A 271 -9.61 -12.17 7.51
CA ILE A 271 -8.46 -12.00 8.38
C ILE A 271 -8.59 -10.69 9.15
N HIS A 272 -8.33 -10.72 10.47
CA HIS A 272 -8.55 -9.67 11.48
C HIS A 272 -10.03 -9.24 11.65
N ARG A 273 -10.97 -9.94 10.99
CA ARG A 273 -12.42 -9.66 11.09
C ARG A 273 -13.20 -10.96 11.28
N GLY A 274 -12.72 -11.78 12.21
CA GLY A 274 -13.31 -13.08 12.58
C GLY A 274 -12.38 -14.27 12.39
N ASP A 275 -11.22 -14.10 11.74
CA ASP A 275 -10.17 -15.10 11.59
C ASP A 275 -8.78 -14.43 11.64
N ARG A 276 -7.71 -15.21 11.81
CA ARG A 276 -6.32 -14.75 11.77
C ARG A 276 -5.38 -15.86 11.35
N PHE A 277 -4.21 -15.55 10.83
CA PHE A 277 -3.17 -16.57 10.64
C PHE A 277 -2.59 -17.01 11.98
N THR A 278 -2.26 -18.29 12.08
CA THR A 278 -1.69 -18.89 13.28
C THR A 278 -0.34 -19.51 13.07
N THR A 279 -0.09 -20.06 11.88
CA THR A 279 1.13 -20.80 11.58
C THR A 279 1.50 -20.65 10.11
N LEU A 280 2.80 -20.52 9.81
CA LEU A 280 3.33 -20.65 8.45
C LEU A 280 4.47 -21.67 8.38
N VAL A 281 4.69 -22.18 7.17
CA VAL A 281 5.88 -22.91 6.75
C VAL A 281 6.27 -22.35 5.38
N ALA A 282 7.54 -22.01 5.20
CA ALA A 282 8.04 -21.52 3.93
C ALA A 282 9.17 -22.41 3.39
N MET A 283 9.23 -22.52 2.07
CA MET A 283 10.27 -23.25 1.35
C MET A 283 10.64 -22.50 0.07
N ASP A 284 11.91 -22.46 -0.26
CA ASP A 284 12.41 -21.83 -1.48
C ASP A 284 13.26 -22.77 -2.34
N THR A 285 13.41 -22.43 -3.60
CA THR A 285 14.41 -23.05 -4.48
C THR A 285 15.78 -22.45 -4.23
N LYS A 286 16.82 -23.04 -4.81
CA LYS A 286 18.14 -22.38 -4.88
C LYS A 286 18.04 -21.08 -5.69
N SER A 287 18.86 -20.08 -5.36
CA SER A 287 19.06 -18.88 -6.15
C SER A 287 19.94 -19.18 -7.37
N VAL A 288 19.46 -18.98 -8.56
CA VAL A 288 20.18 -19.14 -9.83
C VAL A 288 20.12 -17.86 -10.64
N HIS A 289 18.91 -17.46 -11.05
CA HIS A 289 18.71 -16.36 -11.99
C HIS A 289 19.14 -15.00 -11.40
N GLY A 290 18.80 -14.74 -10.14
CA GLY A 290 19.25 -13.52 -9.45
C GLY A 290 20.76 -13.40 -9.37
N ARG A 291 21.45 -14.51 -9.06
CA ARG A 291 22.92 -14.57 -9.05
C ARG A 291 23.50 -14.31 -10.44
N GLU A 292 23.01 -15.01 -11.45
CA GLU A 292 23.46 -14.86 -12.84
C GLU A 292 23.25 -13.44 -13.36
N TYR A 293 22.15 -12.80 -12.97
CA TYR A 293 21.88 -11.40 -13.32
C TYR A 293 22.95 -10.46 -12.74
N VAL A 294 23.25 -10.57 -11.45
CA VAL A 294 24.28 -9.76 -10.78
C VAL A 294 25.67 -10.05 -11.39
N GLU A 295 26.02 -11.32 -11.60
CA GLU A 295 27.29 -11.70 -12.23
C GLU A 295 27.46 -11.14 -13.64
N ARG A 296 26.39 -11.18 -14.44
CA ARG A 296 26.38 -10.62 -15.81
C ARG A 296 26.57 -9.09 -15.80
N LYS A 297 25.94 -8.41 -14.83
CA LYS A 297 26.03 -6.95 -14.71
C LYS A 297 27.38 -6.46 -14.20
N THR A 298 27.96 -7.17 -13.26
CA THR A 298 29.17 -6.74 -12.55
C THR A 298 30.45 -7.37 -13.09
N GLY A 299 30.35 -8.47 -13.84
CA GLY A 299 31.49 -9.28 -14.25
C GLY A 299 32.19 -9.99 -13.08
N LYS A 300 31.57 -10.05 -11.90
CA LYS A 300 32.13 -10.66 -10.68
C LYS A 300 31.21 -11.78 -10.18
N PRO A 301 31.77 -12.86 -9.59
CA PRO A 301 30.98 -13.91 -8.98
C PRO A 301 30.06 -13.34 -7.87
N CYS A 302 28.79 -13.77 -7.86
CA CYS A 302 27.82 -13.44 -6.83
C CYS A 302 27.54 -14.69 -6.00
N THR A 303 28.05 -14.75 -4.79
CA THR A 303 27.91 -15.91 -3.89
C THR A 303 26.94 -15.66 -2.73
N ASP A 304 26.49 -14.43 -2.56
CA ASP A 304 25.74 -13.93 -1.41
C ASP A 304 24.26 -13.62 -1.71
N PHE A 305 23.74 -13.99 -2.89
CA PHE A 305 22.34 -13.79 -3.23
C PHE A 305 21.47 -14.77 -2.43
N ARG A 306 20.73 -14.25 -1.45
CA ARG A 306 19.99 -15.08 -0.48
C ARG A 306 18.62 -15.55 -0.98
N ASN A 307 17.90 -14.71 -1.74
CA ASN A 307 16.55 -15.07 -2.17
C ASN A 307 16.58 -16.21 -3.19
N GLY A 308 15.83 -17.27 -2.93
CA GLY A 308 15.58 -18.31 -3.93
C GLY A 308 14.83 -17.76 -5.14
N ASP A 309 14.96 -18.38 -6.29
CA ASP A 309 14.26 -17.95 -7.49
C ASP A 309 12.73 -18.06 -7.32
N HIS A 310 12.26 -19.04 -6.55
CA HIS A 310 10.85 -19.24 -6.22
C HIS A 310 10.68 -19.58 -4.74
N THR A 311 9.72 -18.94 -4.09
CA THR A 311 9.31 -19.22 -2.72
C THR A 311 7.84 -19.66 -2.68
N THR A 312 7.55 -20.66 -1.86
CA THR A 312 6.19 -21.09 -1.53
C THR A 312 6.01 -21.03 -0.01
N THR A 313 4.98 -20.30 0.43
CA THR A 313 4.60 -20.16 1.82
C THR A 313 3.21 -20.74 2.04
N LEU A 314 3.09 -21.69 2.95
CA LEU A 314 1.82 -22.26 3.40
C LEU A 314 1.46 -21.70 4.77
N MET A 315 0.22 -21.22 4.92
CA MET A 315 -0.29 -20.64 6.15
C MET A 315 -1.59 -21.31 6.58
N ARG A 316 -1.81 -21.38 7.88
CA ARG A 316 -3.04 -21.88 8.48
C ARG A 316 -3.70 -20.81 9.32
N THR A 317 -5.03 -20.69 9.24
CA THR A 317 -5.82 -19.78 10.08
C THR A 317 -6.34 -20.42 11.35
N ALA A 318 -6.86 -19.60 12.26
CA ALA A 318 -7.49 -20.07 13.50
C ALA A 318 -8.74 -20.93 13.23
N ASP A 319 -9.51 -20.61 12.19
CA ASP A 319 -10.66 -21.41 11.74
C ASP A 319 -10.26 -22.67 10.95
N GLY A 320 -8.94 -22.92 10.77
CA GLY A 320 -8.44 -24.13 10.10
C GLY A 320 -8.37 -24.03 8.57
N LYS A 321 -8.55 -22.85 7.98
CA LYS A 321 -8.36 -22.61 6.55
C LYS A 321 -6.87 -22.64 6.19
N VAL A 322 -6.55 -22.94 4.93
CA VAL A 322 -5.17 -22.99 4.43
C VAL A 322 -4.99 -21.98 3.31
N VAL A 323 -3.91 -21.23 3.37
CA VAL A 323 -3.52 -20.26 2.33
C VAL A 323 -2.14 -20.62 1.80
N GLU A 324 -1.99 -20.59 0.49
CA GLU A 324 -0.72 -20.74 -0.21
C GLU A 324 -0.36 -19.42 -0.90
N ILE A 325 0.85 -18.91 -0.62
CA ILE A 325 1.40 -17.74 -1.30
C ILE A 325 2.69 -18.13 -2.03
N GLN A 326 2.81 -17.69 -3.27
CA GLN A 326 4.01 -17.91 -4.09
C GLN A 326 4.64 -16.58 -4.49
N HIS A 327 5.97 -16.54 -4.52
CA HIS A 327 6.74 -15.39 -5.00
C HIS A 327 7.81 -15.84 -5.99
N ASN A 328 7.84 -15.21 -7.16
CA ASN A 328 8.90 -15.42 -8.16
C ASN A 328 9.02 -14.18 -9.05
N VAL A 329 10.15 -13.48 -8.96
CA VAL A 329 10.44 -12.30 -9.80
C VAL A 329 11.66 -12.50 -10.69
N MET A 330 12.21 -13.73 -10.68
CA MET A 330 13.49 -14.05 -11.31
C MET A 330 13.34 -14.88 -12.58
N ASN A 331 12.35 -15.76 -12.67
CA ASN A 331 12.25 -16.67 -13.79
C ASN A 331 11.31 -16.15 -14.88
N PRO A 332 11.50 -16.56 -16.15
CA PRO A 332 10.67 -16.14 -17.27
C PRO A 332 9.29 -16.83 -17.21
N GLN A 333 8.42 -16.35 -16.34
CA GLN A 333 7.03 -16.78 -16.20
C GLN A 333 6.07 -15.64 -16.58
N PRO A 334 4.93 -15.93 -17.19
CA PRO A 334 3.87 -14.96 -17.40
C PRO A 334 3.42 -14.36 -16.06
N TYR A 335 3.01 -13.10 -16.08
CA TYR A 335 2.45 -12.43 -14.91
C TYR A 335 1.29 -13.24 -14.31
N ASN A 336 1.36 -13.52 -13.00
CA ASN A 336 0.37 -14.35 -12.33
C ASN A 336 0.29 -13.99 -10.84
N ARG A 337 -0.94 -13.69 -10.37
CA ARG A 337 -1.22 -13.50 -8.95
C ARG A 337 -1.98 -14.68 -8.33
N LEU A 338 -2.21 -15.75 -9.09
CA LEU A 338 -3.07 -16.88 -8.79
C LEU A 338 -4.50 -16.45 -8.50
N PHE A 339 -4.78 -15.93 -7.34
CA PHE A 339 -6.10 -15.61 -6.81
C PHE A 339 -7.10 -16.77 -7.03
N LYS A 340 -7.03 -17.75 -6.14
CA LYS A 340 -7.95 -18.88 -6.14
C LYS A 340 -8.64 -18.98 -4.80
N LEU A 341 -9.92 -19.28 -4.83
CA LEU A 341 -10.74 -19.57 -3.65
C LEU A 341 -11.40 -20.93 -3.84
N THR A 342 -11.22 -21.82 -2.85
CA THR A 342 -11.90 -23.13 -2.82
C THR A 342 -12.83 -23.15 -1.63
N GLY A 343 -14.12 -23.18 -1.89
CA GLY A 343 -15.16 -23.24 -0.88
C GLY A 343 -15.98 -24.53 -0.97
N THR A 344 -16.85 -24.74 0.00
CA THR A 344 -17.72 -25.93 0.09
C THR A 344 -18.79 -25.99 -1.00
N LYS A 345 -19.08 -24.86 -1.68
CA LYS A 345 -20.13 -24.74 -2.69
C LYS A 345 -19.64 -24.11 -4.00
N GLY A 346 -18.38 -23.71 -4.08
CA GLY A 346 -17.86 -23.10 -5.30
C GLY A 346 -16.36 -22.92 -5.27
N TYR A 347 -15.83 -22.61 -6.44
CA TYR A 347 -14.43 -22.36 -6.71
C TYR A 347 -14.29 -21.15 -7.62
N ALA A 348 -13.34 -20.29 -7.34
CA ALA A 348 -12.99 -19.14 -8.17
C ALA A 348 -11.51 -19.16 -8.51
N THR A 349 -11.16 -18.79 -9.74
CA THR A 349 -9.77 -18.60 -10.19
C THR A 349 -9.68 -17.44 -11.17
N LYS A 350 -8.60 -16.65 -11.07
CA LYS A 350 -8.34 -15.56 -12.00
C LYS A 350 -7.33 -15.94 -13.09
N TYR A 351 -6.30 -16.67 -12.74
CA TYR A 351 -5.20 -17.00 -13.65
C TYR A 351 -5.15 -18.49 -13.97
N PRO A 352 -4.81 -18.87 -15.24
CA PRO A 352 -4.45 -18.01 -16.37
C PRO A 352 -5.65 -17.32 -17.03
N SER A 353 -6.86 -17.69 -16.69
CA SER A 353 -8.11 -17.08 -17.16
C SER A 353 -9.16 -17.07 -16.05
N GLU A 354 -9.95 -16.00 -16.02
CA GLU A 354 -11.03 -15.85 -15.04
C GLU A 354 -12.09 -16.93 -15.23
N ALA A 355 -12.40 -17.65 -14.17
CA ALA A 355 -13.40 -18.71 -14.20
C ALA A 355 -13.98 -19.00 -12.82
N ILE A 356 -15.23 -19.47 -12.78
CA ILE A 356 -15.95 -19.86 -11.55
C ILE A 356 -16.60 -21.21 -11.79
N ALA A 357 -16.53 -22.09 -10.79
CA ALA A 357 -17.32 -23.32 -10.73
C ALA A 357 -18.22 -23.28 -9.50
N LEU A 358 -19.47 -23.72 -9.64
CA LEU A 358 -20.45 -23.75 -8.54
C LEU A 358 -21.07 -25.12 -8.38
N ASP A 359 -21.36 -25.50 -7.16
CA ASP A 359 -22.23 -26.62 -6.87
C ASP A 359 -23.64 -26.37 -7.42
N LYS A 360 -24.32 -27.42 -7.89
CA LYS A 360 -25.67 -27.30 -8.48
C LYS A 360 -26.68 -26.65 -7.54
N SER A 361 -26.57 -26.89 -6.24
CA SER A 361 -27.45 -26.27 -5.23
C SER A 361 -27.26 -24.74 -5.15
N GLN A 362 -26.10 -24.25 -5.52
CA GLN A 362 -25.75 -22.83 -5.45
C GLN A 362 -26.21 -22.02 -6.68
N LEU A 363 -26.45 -22.67 -7.80
CA LEU A 363 -26.86 -22.02 -9.03
C LEU A 363 -28.17 -21.25 -8.87
N SER A 364 -29.21 -21.88 -8.32
CA SER A 364 -30.50 -21.22 -8.07
C SER A 364 -30.40 -20.14 -6.99
N ALA A 365 -29.59 -20.33 -5.96
CA ALA A 365 -29.37 -19.35 -4.92
C ALA A 365 -28.58 -18.13 -5.44
N SER A 366 -27.65 -18.32 -6.38
CA SER A 366 -26.90 -17.23 -7.02
C SER A 366 -27.76 -16.41 -8.00
N GLY A 367 -28.97 -16.87 -8.36
CA GLY A 367 -29.88 -16.25 -9.35
C GLY A 367 -29.38 -16.42 -10.78
N VAL A 368 -28.41 -17.27 -11.01
CA VAL A 368 -28.02 -17.77 -12.32
C VAL A 368 -29.13 -18.73 -12.74
N GLN A 369 -29.89 -18.41 -13.78
CA GLN A 369 -30.93 -19.31 -14.34
C GLN A 369 -30.20 -20.53 -14.89
N PRO A 370 -30.51 -21.73 -14.42
CA PRO A 370 -29.83 -22.91 -14.88
C PRO A 370 -30.43 -23.38 -16.24
N GLN A 371 -29.87 -22.96 -17.32
CA GLN A 371 -29.82 -23.84 -18.48
C GLN A 371 -28.76 -24.92 -18.22
N VAL A 372 -28.72 -25.41 -16.99
CA VAL A 372 -27.56 -26.09 -16.41
C VAL A 372 -27.85 -27.55 -16.16
N ASP A 373 -28.80 -28.15 -16.89
CA ASP A 373 -28.96 -29.61 -16.92
C ASP A 373 -27.67 -30.32 -17.37
N ASN A 374 -26.74 -29.57 -17.96
CA ASN A 374 -25.46 -30.06 -18.47
C ASN A 374 -24.22 -29.53 -17.70
N LEU A 375 -24.34 -28.85 -16.56
CA LEU A 375 -23.16 -28.51 -15.78
C LEU A 375 -22.49 -29.79 -15.25
N SER A 376 -21.32 -30.05 -15.81
CA SER A 376 -20.44 -31.07 -15.27
C SER A 376 -19.92 -30.64 -13.93
N SER A 377 -19.92 -31.54 -12.94
CA SER A 377 -19.21 -31.33 -11.66
C SER A 377 -17.69 -31.15 -11.82
N HIS A 378 -17.19 -31.32 -13.05
CA HIS A 378 -15.78 -31.17 -13.42
C HIS A 378 -15.52 -29.93 -14.30
N GLY A 379 -16.51 -29.06 -14.50
CA GLY A 379 -16.41 -27.92 -15.40
C GLY A 379 -16.61 -26.56 -14.69
N PHE A 380 -16.17 -25.51 -15.37
CA PHE A 380 -16.49 -24.15 -15.00
C PHE A 380 -17.86 -23.73 -15.54
N LEU A 381 -18.41 -22.63 -14.99
CA LEU A 381 -19.60 -22.01 -15.54
C LEU A 381 -19.37 -21.65 -17.01
N PRO A 382 -20.36 -21.89 -17.90
CA PRO A 382 -20.33 -21.36 -19.26
C PRO A 382 -20.24 -19.81 -19.23
N GLU A 383 -19.77 -19.21 -20.32
CA GLU A 383 -19.50 -17.79 -20.43
C GLU A 383 -20.69 -16.89 -20.05
N ALA A 384 -21.91 -17.26 -20.52
CA ALA A 384 -23.12 -16.48 -20.25
C ALA A 384 -23.48 -16.47 -18.75
N GLU A 385 -23.37 -17.61 -18.08
CA GLU A 385 -23.64 -17.76 -16.64
C GLU A 385 -22.56 -17.09 -15.81
N TYR A 386 -21.29 -17.20 -16.21
CA TYR A 386 -20.20 -16.45 -15.60
C TYR A 386 -20.44 -14.94 -15.67
N ALA A 387 -20.76 -14.41 -16.86
CA ALA A 387 -21.02 -12.99 -17.06
C ALA A 387 -22.22 -12.51 -16.23
N ALA A 388 -23.30 -13.30 -16.17
CA ALA A 388 -24.47 -12.98 -15.36
C ALA A 388 -24.14 -12.93 -13.85
N LEU A 389 -23.32 -13.86 -13.38
CA LEU A 389 -22.86 -13.91 -12.00
C LEU A 389 -21.99 -12.70 -11.66
N MET A 390 -21.00 -12.39 -12.50
CA MET A 390 -20.14 -11.21 -12.35
C MET A 390 -20.96 -9.91 -12.32
N LYS A 391 -21.96 -9.78 -13.19
CA LYS A 391 -22.87 -8.63 -13.21
C LYS A 391 -23.72 -8.51 -11.95
N LYS A 392 -24.24 -9.63 -11.46
CA LYS A 392 -25.07 -9.66 -10.24
C LYS A 392 -24.30 -9.20 -9.00
N TYR A 393 -23.06 -9.65 -8.87
CA TYR A 393 -22.19 -9.35 -7.73
C TYR A 393 -21.18 -8.24 -8.02
N GLU A 394 -21.46 -7.39 -9.03
CA GLU A 394 -20.63 -6.26 -9.35
C GLU A 394 -20.49 -5.32 -8.12
N SER A 395 -19.25 -5.12 -7.70
CA SER A 395 -18.94 -4.30 -6.52
C SER A 395 -19.48 -2.86 -6.66
N PRO A 396 -20.06 -2.28 -5.59
CA PRO A 396 -20.41 -0.86 -5.59
C PRO A 396 -19.23 0.07 -5.91
N ILE A 397 -18.01 -0.33 -5.58
CA ILE A 397 -16.78 0.42 -5.90
C ILE A 397 -16.58 0.47 -7.41
N ILE A 398 -16.73 -0.66 -8.09
CA ILE A 398 -16.65 -0.74 -9.56
C ILE A 398 -17.74 0.11 -10.21
N LYS A 399 -18.98 0.01 -9.73
CA LYS A 399 -20.10 0.81 -10.25
C LYS A 399 -19.86 2.32 -10.14
N LYS A 400 -19.22 2.75 -9.06
CA LYS A 400 -18.98 4.18 -8.81
C LYS A 400 -17.74 4.70 -9.53
N TYR A 401 -16.65 3.95 -9.55
CA TYR A 401 -15.33 4.45 -9.96
C TYR A 401 -14.72 3.72 -11.17
N GLY A 402 -15.27 2.55 -11.55
CA GLY A 402 -14.63 1.67 -12.53
C GLY A 402 -14.48 2.27 -13.92
N GLU A 403 -15.49 3.01 -14.42
CA GLU A 403 -15.42 3.63 -15.74
C GLU A 403 -14.34 4.71 -15.80
N LEU A 404 -14.34 5.64 -14.83
CA LEU A 404 -13.35 6.71 -14.74
C LEU A 404 -11.93 6.16 -14.50
N GLY A 405 -11.83 5.08 -13.74
CA GLY A 405 -10.55 4.49 -13.36
C GLY A 405 -9.80 3.77 -14.48
N ARG A 406 -10.51 3.21 -15.47
CA ARG A 406 -9.93 2.26 -16.46
C ARG A 406 -8.62 2.68 -17.09
N GLU A 407 -8.44 3.97 -17.35
CA GLU A 407 -7.23 4.53 -17.98
C GLU A 407 -6.24 5.13 -16.97
N MET A 408 -6.52 5.00 -15.65
CA MET A 408 -5.77 5.69 -14.60
C MET A 408 -4.84 4.78 -13.77
N GLY A 409 -4.19 3.82 -14.41
CA GLY A 409 -3.21 2.92 -13.79
C GLY A 409 -3.75 1.53 -13.52
N HIS A 410 -3.00 0.52 -13.93
CA HIS A 410 -3.27 -0.90 -13.72
C HIS A 410 -4.73 -1.31 -14.01
N GLY A 411 -5.30 -0.85 -15.15
CA GLY A 411 -6.67 -1.16 -15.54
C GLY A 411 -7.75 -0.57 -14.63
N GLY A 412 -7.41 0.40 -13.76
CA GLY A 412 -8.35 1.13 -12.91
C GLY A 412 -8.23 0.85 -11.41
N MET A 413 -7.58 -0.23 -11.01
CA MET A 413 -7.49 -0.58 -9.60
C MET A 413 -6.78 0.48 -8.74
N ASP A 414 -5.75 1.14 -9.26
CA ASP A 414 -5.06 2.23 -8.56
C ASP A 414 -6.01 3.41 -8.26
N PHE A 415 -6.81 3.80 -9.26
CA PHE A 415 -7.76 4.90 -9.09
C PHE A 415 -8.89 4.54 -8.13
N MET A 416 -9.44 3.33 -8.25
CA MET A 416 -10.51 2.86 -7.35
C MET A 416 -10.03 2.83 -5.89
N MET A 417 -8.80 2.39 -5.64
CA MET A 417 -8.18 2.41 -4.31
C MET A 417 -8.07 3.84 -3.76
N ASP A 418 -7.47 4.75 -4.54
CA ASP A 418 -7.26 6.14 -4.13
C ASP A 418 -8.60 6.87 -3.89
N ALA A 419 -9.56 6.73 -4.81
CA ALA A 419 -10.88 7.35 -4.69
C ALA A 419 -11.66 6.79 -3.48
N ARG A 420 -11.53 5.49 -3.22
CA ARG A 420 -12.18 4.84 -2.08
C ARG A 420 -11.58 5.30 -0.75
N MET A 421 -10.26 5.45 -0.66
CA MET A 421 -9.59 6.02 0.51
C MET A 421 -10.10 7.44 0.81
N VAL A 422 -10.13 8.30 -0.21
CA VAL A 422 -10.63 9.67 -0.06
C VAL A 422 -12.11 9.67 0.36
N TYR A 423 -12.94 8.82 -0.24
CA TYR A 423 -14.34 8.64 0.15
C TYR A 423 -14.49 8.29 1.64
N CYS A 424 -13.69 7.36 2.15
CA CYS A 424 -13.74 6.97 3.56
C CYS A 424 -13.34 8.15 4.47
N LEU A 425 -12.27 8.89 4.13
CA LEU A 425 -11.82 10.05 4.89
C LEU A 425 -12.88 11.17 4.89
N GLN A 426 -13.51 11.44 3.76
CA GLN A 426 -14.55 12.46 3.65
C GLN A 426 -15.81 12.12 4.46
N ASN A 427 -16.12 10.85 4.58
CA ASN A 427 -17.32 10.37 5.29
C ASN A 427 -17.05 9.95 6.74
N GLY A 428 -15.78 9.98 7.20
CA GLY A 428 -15.39 9.54 8.54
C GLY A 428 -15.60 8.04 8.77
N LEU A 429 -15.38 7.25 7.72
CA LEU A 429 -15.55 5.79 7.72
C LEU A 429 -14.22 5.08 7.97
N PRO A 430 -14.25 3.83 8.46
CA PRO A 430 -13.08 2.98 8.44
C PRO A 430 -12.54 2.84 7.02
N LEU A 431 -11.21 2.81 6.89
CA LEU A 431 -10.58 2.45 5.63
C LEU A 431 -10.74 0.96 5.35
N ASP A 432 -10.68 0.59 4.08
CA ASP A 432 -10.84 -0.80 3.65
C ASP A 432 -9.64 -1.69 4.04
N MET A 433 -8.49 -1.08 4.23
CA MET A 433 -7.27 -1.73 4.75
C MET A 433 -6.71 -0.89 5.90
N ASP A 434 -6.38 -1.53 6.99
CA ASP A 434 -5.84 -0.88 8.18
C ASP A 434 -4.39 -1.28 8.45
N VAL A 435 -3.83 -0.81 9.56
CA VAL A 435 -2.44 -1.08 9.93
C VAL A 435 -2.19 -2.55 10.27
N TYR A 436 -3.22 -3.29 10.66
CA TYR A 436 -3.09 -4.73 10.95
C TYR A 436 -3.00 -5.53 9.65
N ASP A 437 -3.79 -5.15 8.63
CA ASP A 437 -3.67 -5.71 7.28
C ASP A 437 -2.26 -5.45 6.72
N LEU A 438 -1.77 -4.21 6.88
CA LEU A 438 -0.41 -3.82 6.51
C LEU A 438 0.63 -4.75 7.16
N ALA A 439 0.57 -4.92 8.48
CA ALA A 439 1.53 -5.73 9.22
C ALA A 439 1.48 -7.20 8.83
N GLU A 440 0.27 -7.77 8.71
CA GLU A 440 0.06 -9.16 8.32
C GLU A 440 0.58 -9.46 6.93
N TRP A 441 0.39 -8.54 5.97
CA TRP A 441 0.82 -8.78 4.59
C TRP A 441 2.30 -8.49 4.36
N CYS A 442 2.91 -7.63 5.18
CA CYS A 442 4.34 -7.32 5.08
C CYS A 442 5.25 -8.27 5.90
N CYS A 443 4.72 -9.03 6.86
CA CYS A 443 5.55 -9.87 7.73
C CYS A 443 6.06 -11.17 7.07
N LEU A 444 5.51 -11.58 5.91
CA LEU A 444 5.81 -12.87 5.31
C LEU A 444 7.29 -13.04 4.94
N ALA A 445 7.95 -11.97 4.50
CA ALA A 445 9.38 -12.04 4.18
C ALA A 445 10.20 -12.49 5.40
N GLU A 446 9.99 -11.85 6.56
CA GLU A 446 10.76 -12.14 7.77
C GLU A 446 10.36 -13.49 8.41
N LEU A 447 9.05 -13.75 8.54
CA LEU A 447 8.58 -15.03 9.09
C LEU A 447 8.93 -16.22 8.19
N GLY A 448 8.85 -16.05 6.87
CA GLY A 448 9.26 -17.07 5.90
C GLY A 448 10.76 -17.34 5.94
N SER A 449 11.58 -16.30 6.05
CA SER A 449 13.03 -16.43 6.23
C SER A 449 13.34 -17.21 7.50
N LEU A 450 12.66 -16.91 8.61
CA LEU A 450 12.81 -17.62 9.88
C LEU A 450 12.49 -19.11 9.75
N SER A 451 11.42 -19.45 9.02
CA SER A 451 11.07 -20.85 8.72
C SER A 451 12.20 -21.54 7.94
N MET A 452 12.62 -20.96 6.82
CA MET A 452 13.61 -21.56 5.91
C MET A 452 15.01 -21.66 6.51
N ASP A 453 15.43 -20.66 7.31
CA ASP A 453 16.72 -20.67 8.00
C ASP A 453 16.76 -21.71 9.14
N ASN A 454 15.60 -22.21 9.56
CA ASN A 454 15.43 -23.28 10.53
C ASN A 454 14.86 -24.56 9.91
N ASN A 455 15.35 -24.93 8.73
CA ASN A 455 15.00 -26.16 8.03
C ASN A 455 13.52 -26.31 7.72
N CYS A 456 12.88 -25.22 7.28
CA CYS A 456 11.46 -25.13 6.98
C CYS A 456 10.56 -25.48 8.19
N ALA A 457 11.00 -25.11 9.38
CA ALA A 457 10.22 -25.32 10.58
C ALA A 457 8.95 -24.47 10.59
N ALA A 458 7.90 -24.96 11.26
CA ALA A 458 6.70 -24.18 11.47
C ALA A 458 6.99 -22.92 12.32
N VAL A 459 6.43 -21.79 11.92
CA VAL A 459 6.52 -20.50 12.63
C VAL A 459 5.11 -20.07 13.03
N ALA A 460 4.91 -19.80 14.31
CA ALA A 460 3.66 -19.24 14.81
C ALA A 460 3.63 -17.73 14.51
N PHE A 461 2.52 -17.27 13.91
CA PHE A 461 2.30 -15.86 13.67
C PHE A 461 2.12 -15.09 14.98
N PRO A 462 2.72 -13.90 15.13
CA PRO A 462 2.32 -12.99 16.18
C PRO A 462 0.88 -12.50 15.92
N ASP A 463 0.14 -12.19 16.98
CA ASP A 463 -1.19 -11.60 16.83
C ASP A 463 -1.07 -10.07 16.76
N PHE A 464 -1.09 -9.51 15.55
CA PHE A 464 -0.96 -8.07 15.35
C PHE A 464 -2.08 -7.27 16.00
N THR A 465 -3.27 -7.86 16.17
CA THR A 465 -4.41 -7.22 16.82
C THR A 465 -4.40 -7.34 18.35
N ARG A 466 -3.48 -8.14 18.90
CA ARG A 466 -3.37 -8.38 20.35
C ARG A 466 -4.68 -8.88 20.98
N GLY A 467 -5.35 -9.83 20.31
CA GLY A 467 -6.57 -10.49 20.75
C GLY A 467 -7.86 -9.92 20.17
N HIS A 468 -7.83 -8.80 19.45
CA HIS A 468 -9.03 -8.12 18.92
C HIS A 468 -9.48 -8.61 17.54
N TRP A 469 -8.76 -9.55 16.89
CA TRP A 469 -9.07 -10.08 15.56
C TRP A 469 -10.50 -10.62 15.39
N ASN A 470 -11.17 -10.92 16.49
CA ASN A 470 -12.50 -11.53 16.53
C ASN A 470 -13.62 -10.57 17.00
N ASP A 471 -13.30 -9.31 17.28
CA ASP A 471 -14.28 -8.32 17.76
C ASP A 471 -15.20 -7.85 16.62
N VAL A 472 -14.70 -7.87 15.39
CA VAL A 472 -15.47 -7.60 14.16
C VAL A 472 -15.66 -8.92 13.41
N LYS A 473 -16.87 -9.18 12.90
CA LYS A 473 -17.19 -10.40 12.16
C LYS A 473 -17.47 -10.11 10.69
N GLY A 474 -16.67 -10.73 9.85
CA GLY A 474 -16.76 -10.61 8.40
C GLY A 474 -16.18 -9.29 7.87
N TYR A 475 -15.41 -9.41 6.81
CA TYR A 475 -14.89 -8.25 6.10
C TYR A 475 -16.01 -7.54 5.32
N LYS A 476 -16.10 -6.21 5.43
CA LYS A 476 -17.06 -5.41 4.68
C LYS A 476 -16.50 -4.03 4.38
N HIS A 477 -16.67 -3.59 3.15
CA HIS A 477 -16.46 -2.18 2.81
C HIS A 477 -17.52 -1.32 3.54
N ALA A 478 -17.08 -0.24 4.19
CA ALA A 478 -17.99 0.67 4.88
C ALA A 478 -18.58 1.68 3.89
N TYR A 479 -19.87 1.99 4.01
CA TYR A 479 -20.56 2.99 3.21
C TYR A 479 -21.31 3.97 4.11
N ALA A 480 -21.34 5.23 3.69
CA ALA A 480 -22.18 6.24 4.33
C ALA A 480 -23.68 6.01 3.99
N ALA A 481 -24.58 6.59 4.77
CA ALA A 481 -25.98 6.66 4.38
C ALA A 481 -26.10 7.40 3.03
N PRO A 482 -27.04 6.99 2.13
CA PRO A 482 -27.12 7.57 0.78
C PRO A 482 -27.27 9.10 0.77
N GLU A 483 -28.04 9.66 1.70
CA GLU A 483 -28.22 11.10 1.84
C GLU A 483 -26.95 11.82 2.30
N ASP A 484 -26.20 11.23 3.24
CA ASP A 484 -24.91 11.76 3.71
C ASP A 484 -23.87 11.70 2.58
N GLU A 485 -23.80 10.57 1.88
CA GLU A 485 -22.89 10.38 0.74
C GLU A 485 -23.15 11.42 -0.34
N ALA A 486 -24.41 11.61 -0.74
CA ALA A 486 -24.78 12.59 -1.76
C ALA A 486 -24.43 14.03 -1.34
N ALA A 487 -24.63 14.38 -0.07
CA ALA A 487 -24.26 15.70 0.45
C ALA A 487 -22.74 15.93 0.44
N VAL A 488 -21.96 14.94 0.88
CA VAL A 488 -20.49 15.01 0.87
C VAL A 488 -19.96 15.11 -0.56
N GLU A 489 -20.47 14.31 -1.48
CA GLU A 489 -20.08 14.32 -2.88
C GLU A 489 -20.39 15.66 -3.57
N ALA A 490 -21.60 16.19 -3.35
CA ALA A 490 -21.98 17.50 -3.88
C ALA A 490 -21.07 18.63 -3.35
N ALA A 491 -20.74 18.60 -2.06
CA ALA A 491 -19.83 19.56 -1.45
C ALA A 491 -18.41 19.44 -2.03
N ALA A 492 -17.90 18.21 -2.23
CA ALA A 492 -16.59 17.95 -2.82
C ALA A 492 -16.48 18.45 -4.27
N ILE A 493 -17.53 18.20 -5.08
CA ILE A 493 -17.61 18.70 -6.47
C ILE A 493 -17.65 20.24 -6.49
N ALA A 494 -18.48 20.85 -5.64
CA ALA A 494 -18.60 22.30 -5.54
C ALA A 494 -17.27 22.96 -5.10
N TYR A 495 -16.58 22.36 -4.13
CA TYR A 495 -15.25 22.79 -3.71
C TYR A 495 -14.25 22.75 -4.86
N THR A 496 -14.16 21.62 -5.56
CA THR A 496 -13.23 21.43 -6.69
C THR A 496 -13.49 22.44 -7.80
N ALA A 497 -14.74 22.71 -8.14
CA ALA A 497 -15.11 23.72 -9.13
C ALA A 497 -14.68 25.13 -8.66
N ALA A 498 -14.97 25.50 -7.42
CA ALA A 498 -14.56 26.78 -6.85
C ALA A 498 -13.03 26.96 -6.84
N VAL A 499 -12.28 25.88 -6.56
CA VAL A 499 -10.82 25.90 -6.65
C VAL A 499 -10.36 26.22 -8.06
N LYS A 500 -10.84 25.51 -9.09
CA LYS A 500 -10.45 25.71 -10.49
C LYS A 500 -10.75 27.13 -10.99
N ASP A 501 -11.95 27.63 -10.68
CA ASP A 501 -12.37 29.00 -11.03
C ASP A 501 -11.45 30.05 -10.41
N ASN A 502 -11.07 29.88 -9.15
CA ASN A 502 -10.22 30.84 -8.45
C ASN A 502 -8.75 30.75 -8.84
N VAL A 503 -8.23 29.56 -9.19
CA VAL A 503 -6.89 29.41 -9.79
C VAL A 503 -6.77 30.23 -11.06
N GLN A 504 -7.77 30.18 -11.93
CA GLN A 504 -7.82 30.94 -13.17
C GLN A 504 -8.05 32.44 -12.89
N LYS A 505 -9.03 32.80 -12.07
CA LYS A 505 -9.37 34.19 -11.72
C LYS A 505 -8.20 34.98 -11.13
N PHE A 506 -7.40 34.36 -10.29
CA PHE A 506 -6.26 34.99 -9.64
C PHE A 506 -4.92 34.72 -10.34
N ASN A 507 -4.94 34.07 -11.51
CA ASN A 507 -3.76 33.77 -12.34
C ASN A 507 -2.61 33.10 -11.54
N LEU A 508 -2.95 32.13 -10.69
CA LEU A 508 -1.98 31.54 -9.75
C LEU A 508 -0.76 30.94 -10.46
N TRP A 509 -0.97 30.27 -11.59
CA TRP A 509 0.14 29.68 -12.34
C TRP A 509 1.07 30.73 -12.97
N THR A 510 0.54 31.82 -13.50
CA THR A 510 1.37 32.92 -14.02
C THR A 510 2.22 33.54 -12.92
N LEU A 511 1.64 33.72 -11.73
CA LEU A 511 2.38 34.26 -10.58
C LEU A 511 3.41 33.27 -10.04
N TYR A 512 3.11 31.98 -10.06
CA TYR A 512 4.06 30.91 -9.71
C TYR A 512 5.24 30.89 -10.68
N ASP A 513 5.00 30.94 -11.99
CA ASP A 513 6.05 30.99 -13.02
C ASP A 513 6.93 32.24 -12.87
N ASN A 514 6.31 33.38 -12.57
CA ASN A 514 7.06 34.63 -12.33
C ASN A 514 7.94 34.53 -11.07
N LEU A 515 7.45 33.85 -10.03
CA LEU A 515 8.22 33.58 -8.81
C LEU A 515 9.43 32.68 -9.10
N LYS A 516 9.25 31.62 -9.88
CA LYS A 516 10.33 30.68 -10.24
C LYS A 516 11.40 31.33 -11.13
N LYS A 517 11.01 32.27 -12.01
CA LYS A 517 11.91 32.98 -12.90
C LYS A 517 12.55 34.22 -12.27
N ALA A 518 12.10 34.66 -11.11
CA ALA A 518 12.58 35.88 -10.47
C ALA A 518 14.03 35.74 -10.00
N ASP A 519 14.87 36.71 -10.36
CA ASP A 519 16.21 36.85 -9.81
C ASP A 519 16.18 37.23 -8.32
N ALA A 520 17.34 37.18 -7.65
CA ALA A 520 17.44 37.45 -6.22
C ALA A 520 16.84 38.80 -5.79
N LYS A 521 16.94 39.84 -6.65
CA LYS A 521 16.44 41.19 -6.38
C LYS A 521 14.90 41.24 -6.41
N ASN A 522 14.28 40.47 -7.31
CA ASN A 522 12.84 40.49 -7.54
C ASN A 522 12.10 39.39 -6.80
N LYS A 523 12.80 38.37 -6.23
CA LYS A 523 12.21 37.18 -5.64
C LYS A 523 11.24 37.50 -4.51
N ALA A 524 11.62 38.40 -3.59
CA ALA A 524 10.75 38.79 -2.47
C ALA A 524 9.43 39.46 -2.94
N LYS A 525 9.49 40.29 -4.00
CA LYS A 525 8.32 40.94 -4.59
C LYS A 525 7.42 39.92 -5.29
N ALA A 526 7.99 38.99 -6.05
CA ALA A 526 7.25 37.94 -6.71
C ALA A 526 6.58 37.00 -5.70
N GLN A 527 7.29 36.61 -4.63
CA GLN A 527 6.75 35.79 -3.54
C GLN A 527 5.57 36.48 -2.85
N LYS A 528 5.69 37.78 -2.54
CA LYS A 528 4.59 38.56 -1.94
C LYS A 528 3.37 38.60 -2.85
N ALA A 529 3.58 38.79 -4.16
CA ALA A 529 2.48 38.82 -5.14
C ALA A 529 1.75 37.47 -5.21
N TYR A 530 2.51 36.38 -5.30
CA TYR A 530 1.97 35.02 -5.30
C TYR A 530 1.19 34.72 -4.00
N ASN A 531 1.79 34.94 -2.83
CA ASN A 531 1.14 34.69 -1.53
C ASN A 531 -0.16 35.49 -1.36
N ASN A 532 -0.18 36.76 -1.81
CA ASN A 532 -1.41 37.58 -1.77
C ASN A 532 -2.51 37.02 -2.68
N ALA A 533 -2.15 36.51 -3.86
CA ALA A 533 -3.11 35.90 -4.76
C ALA A 533 -3.67 34.59 -4.19
N VAL A 534 -2.82 33.72 -3.63
CA VAL A 534 -3.24 32.49 -2.94
C VAL A 534 -4.17 32.81 -1.79
N LYS A 535 -3.84 33.80 -0.96
CA LYS A 535 -4.73 34.22 0.16
C LYS A 535 -6.09 34.69 -0.34
N LYS A 536 -6.15 35.47 -1.42
CA LYS A 536 -7.41 35.92 -2.03
C LYS A 536 -8.21 34.75 -2.61
N ALA A 537 -7.55 33.81 -3.29
CA ALA A 537 -8.17 32.62 -3.84
C ALA A 537 -8.79 31.76 -2.72
N ASN A 538 -8.03 31.47 -1.66
CA ASN A 538 -8.52 30.69 -0.52
C ASN A 538 -9.72 31.37 0.18
N THR A 539 -9.69 32.70 0.33
CA THR A 539 -10.83 33.45 0.88
C THR A 539 -12.07 33.34 -0.01
N ALA A 540 -11.90 33.41 -1.33
CA ALA A 540 -12.99 33.30 -2.28
C ALA A 540 -13.58 31.88 -2.33
N ILE A 541 -12.73 30.85 -2.27
CA ILE A 541 -13.14 29.44 -2.19
C ILE A 541 -13.95 29.21 -0.92
N GLY A 542 -13.48 29.68 0.25
CA GLY A 542 -14.19 29.54 1.52
C GLY A 542 -15.58 30.20 1.50
N LYS A 543 -15.72 31.36 0.86
CA LYS A 543 -17.03 32.01 0.69
C LYS A 543 -17.97 31.23 -0.24
N ALA A 544 -17.45 30.70 -1.34
CA ALA A 544 -18.25 29.96 -2.31
C ALA A 544 -18.75 28.61 -1.74
N THR A 545 -17.99 28.00 -0.83
CA THR A 545 -18.33 26.71 -0.20
C THR A 545 -19.17 26.85 1.07
N ALA A 546 -19.12 28.01 1.77
CA ALA A 546 -19.95 28.28 2.96
C ALA A 546 -21.39 28.67 2.62
N GLN A 547 -21.69 29.04 1.37
CA GLN A 547 -23.01 29.46 0.90
C GLN A 547 -23.88 28.32 0.35
N LYS A 548 -23.36 27.11 0.32
CA LYS A 548 -24.05 25.89 -0.11
C LYS A 548 -24.16 24.90 1.04
#